data_e5a6eeae62f73105a34126218363dfe8
#
_entry.id   e5a6eeae62f73105a34126218363dfe8
#
_cell.length_a   1.000
_cell.length_b   1.000
_cell.length_c   1.000
_cell.angle_alpha   90.00
_cell.angle_beta   90.00
_cell.angle_gamma   90.00
#
_symmetry.space_group_name_H-M   'P 1'
#
loop_
_entity.id
_entity.type
_entity.pdbx_description
1 polymer ?
#
loop_
_entity_poly.entity_id
_entity_poly.type
_entity_poly.pdbx_seq_one_letter_code
_entity_poly.pdbx_strand_id
1 'polypeptide(L)'
;MSESEAITYEVRGRVTVITLNIPDKLNALDGKQYLQLAKYLQEADDEEDTVCTLLQSSGRYFSAGANFADKALTKADPAVIFSHEYWLQNFAGRNVYLTDLCHNHKKVLVAALNGPVIGLSSAIVSFCDIVYAIDEDKVNLLAPFSNLGLVAEGATLATLFLRLGWSKSAEALLFAKPVSGHDLNRLGFFNKVYTGKNYSTEEFNKVVFEDLTGKFEGLYEPSIFASKQLLKANRDLLINSASAREAIVGFNRWIEGIPQGRFVEMASKERKHKM
;
A
#
# COMPACT_ATOMS: atom_id res chain seq x y z
N MET A 1 28.94 -9.02 3.66
CA MET A 1 28.05 -8.10 2.91
C MET A 1 27.00 -7.65 3.91
N SER A 2 26.87 -6.34 4.19
CA SER A 2 25.79 -5.83 5.02
C SER A 2 24.47 -6.22 4.35
N GLU A 3 23.56 -6.85 5.10
CA GLU A 3 22.17 -7.01 4.62
C GLU A 3 21.68 -5.63 4.23
N SER A 4 21.29 -5.44 2.97
CA SER A 4 20.68 -4.19 2.53
C SER A 4 19.40 -4.00 3.35
N GLU A 5 19.21 -2.81 3.87
CA GLU A 5 18.03 -2.48 4.67
C GLU A 5 16.76 -2.73 3.84
N ALA A 6 15.81 -3.47 4.41
CA ALA A 6 14.60 -3.92 3.71
C ALA A 6 13.68 -2.76 3.27
N ILE A 7 13.70 -1.68 4.05
CA ILE A 7 13.02 -0.41 3.74
C ILE A 7 14.02 0.68 4.07
N THR A 8 14.28 1.57 3.14
CA THR A 8 15.18 2.72 3.36
C THR A 8 14.40 4.00 3.52
N TYR A 9 14.96 4.92 4.30
CA TYR A 9 14.44 6.26 4.56
C TYR A 9 15.53 7.29 4.23
N GLU A 10 15.20 8.28 3.43
CA GLU A 10 16.14 9.32 3.03
C GLU A 10 15.42 10.65 2.86
N VAL A 11 15.97 11.72 3.40
CA VAL A 11 15.54 13.10 3.14
C VAL A 11 16.39 13.68 2.02
N ARG A 12 15.74 14.06 0.92
CA ARG A 12 16.37 14.68 -0.25
C ARG A 12 15.75 16.04 -0.53
N GLY A 13 16.38 17.10 -0.05
CA GLY A 13 15.82 18.44 -0.14
C GLY A 13 14.46 18.49 0.56
N ARG A 14 13.40 18.87 -0.16
CA ARG A 14 12.05 19.00 0.40
C ARG A 14 11.19 17.71 0.29
N VAL A 15 11.79 16.59 -0.04
CA VAL A 15 11.10 15.31 -0.23
C VAL A 15 11.71 14.23 0.66
N THR A 16 10.89 13.60 1.48
CA THR A 16 11.24 12.35 2.15
C THR A 16 10.98 11.18 1.20
N VAL A 17 11.97 10.33 0.99
CA VAL A 17 11.88 9.16 0.13
C VAL A 17 11.92 7.88 0.96
N ILE A 18 10.85 7.09 0.90
CA ILE A 18 10.77 5.76 1.52
C ILE A 18 10.79 4.73 0.39
N THR A 19 11.78 3.82 0.41
CA THR A 19 11.95 2.82 -0.64
C THR A 19 11.79 1.42 -0.09
N LEU A 20 10.86 0.64 -0.63
CA LEU A 20 10.78 -0.80 -0.39
C LEU A 20 11.90 -1.48 -1.19
N ASN A 21 12.81 -2.18 -0.49
CA ASN A 21 14.06 -2.66 -1.07
C ASN A 21 14.32 -4.15 -0.81
N ILE A 22 13.32 -4.98 -1.13
CA ILE A 22 13.40 -6.44 -1.04
C ILE A 22 13.01 -7.06 -2.41
N PRO A 23 13.72 -6.72 -3.50
CA PRO A 23 13.32 -7.13 -4.86
C PRO A 23 13.24 -8.65 -5.05
N ASP A 24 14.09 -9.42 -4.37
CA ASP A 24 14.10 -10.88 -4.42
C ASP A 24 12.82 -11.51 -3.85
N LYS A 25 12.12 -10.80 -2.97
CA LYS A 25 10.81 -11.19 -2.43
C LYS A 25 9.66 -10.38 -3.04
N LEU A 26 9.88 -9.72 -4.17
CA LEU A 26 8.90 -8.85 -4.83
C LEU A 26 8.36 -7.75 -3.89
N ASN A 27 9.19 -7.27 -2.97
CA ASN A 27 8.82 -6.32 -1.92
C ASN A 27 7.62 -6.76 -1.06
N ALA A 28 7.46 -8.09 -0.85
CA ALA A 28 6.52 -8.62 0.12
C ALA A 28 7.02 -8.34 1.55
N LEU A 29 6.16 -7.79 2.40
CA LEU A 29 6.51 -7.33 3.73
C LEU A 29 6.00 -8.30 4.82
N ASP A 30 6.85 -8.59 5.79
CA ASP A 30 6.46 -9.25 7.04
C ASP A 30 5.90 -8.25 8.07
N GLY A 31 5.48 -8.76 9.23
CA GLY A 31 4.89 -7.93 10.28
C GLY A 31 5.82 -6.84 10.79
N LYS A 32 7.12 -7.12 10.92
CA LYS A 32 8.14 -6.16 11.39
C LYS A 32 8.39 -5.07 10.34
N GLN A 33 8.43 -5.45 9.08
CA GLN A 33 8.62 -4.52 7.96
C GLN A 33 7.43 -3.59 7.78
N TYR A 34 6.19 -4.05 7.97
CA TYR A 34 5.03 -3.16 8.00
C TYR A 34 5.08 -2.16 9.16
N LEU A 35 5.54 -2.57 10.34
CA LEU A 35 5.76 -1.64 11.46
C LEU A 35 6.90 -0.66 11.19
N GLN A 36 7.96 -1.09 10.50
CA GLN A 36 9.03 -0.20 10.06
C GLN A 36 8.54 0.83 9.05
N LEU A 37 7.70 0.41 8.09
CA LEU A 37 7.06 1.33 7.15
C LEU A 37 6.16 2.35 7.87
N ALA A 38 5.37 1.90 8.85
CA ALA A 38 4.55 2.79 9.68
C ALA A 38 5.39 3.82 10.43
N LYS A 39 6.51 3.39 11.03
CA LYS A 39 7.46 4.27 11.72
C LYS A 39 8.02 5.32 10.75
N TYR A 40 8.46 4.92 9.57
CA TYR A 40 8.99 5.85 8.57
C TYR A 40 7.93 6.82 8.01
N LEU A 41 6.68 6.38 7.89
CA LEU A 41 5.58 7.29 7.54
C LEU A 41 5.34 8.34 8.63
N GLN A 42 5.41 7.95 9.90
CA GLN A 42 5.32 8.90 11.02
C GLN A 42 6.50 9.87 11.03
N GLU A 43 7.73 9.37 10.92
CA GLU A 43 8.94 10.20 10.86
C GLU A 43 8.89 11.17 9.67
N ALA A 44 8.43 10.72 8.51
CA ALA A 44 8.26 11.56 7.33
C ALA A 44 7.20 12.66 7.53
N ASP A 45 6.12 12.37 8.25
CA ASP A 45 5.09 13.35 8.56
C ASP A 45 5.58 14.43 9.55
N ASP A 46 6.46 14.03 10.45
CA ASP A 46 7.05 14.92 11.48
C ASP A 46 8.31 15.66 10.99
N GLU A 47 8.89 15.30 9.83
CA GLU A 47 10.09 15.93 9.26
C GLU A 47 9.81 17.41 8.88
N GLU A 48 10.49 18.37 9.53
CA GLU A 48 10.18 19.79 9.40
C GLU A 48 10.49 20.37 8.02
N ASP A 49 11.56 19.90 7.37
CA ASP A 49 12.11 20.50 6.14
C ASP A 49 11.45 19.95 4.86
N THR A 50 10.49 19.03 4.95
CA THR A 50 9.90 18.37 3.77
C THR A 50 8.42 18.71 3.57
N VAL A 51 8.01 18.78 2.31
CA VAL A 51 6.62 19.03 1.88
C VAL A 51 5.93 17.78 1.36
N CYS A 52 6.71 16.76 1.06
CA CYS A 52 6.24 15.58 0.36
C CYS A 52 6.91 14.30 0.88
N THR A 53 6.15 13.22 0.96
CA THR A 53 6.63 11.86 1.20
C THR A 53 6.41 11.02 -0.05
N LEU A 54 7.50 10.54 -0.66
CA LEU A 54 7.51 9.69 -1.85
C LEU A 54 7.71 8.22 -1.45
N LEU A 55 6.72 7.39 -1.72
CA LEU A 55 6.82 5.93 -1.63
C LEU A 55 7.25 5.38 -2.98
N GLN A 56 8.35 4.64 -3.01
CA GLN A 56 8.86 3.97 -4.20
C GLN A 56 9.38 2.58 -3.86
N SER A 57 9.81 1.82 -4.86
CA SER A 57 10.40 0.51 -4.61
C SER A 57 11.50 0.16 -5.61
N SER A 58 12.27 -0.89 -5.31
CA SER A 58 13.25 -1.50 -6.19
C SER A 58 12.69 -2.74 -6.90
N GLY A 59 13.35 -3.15 -7.99
CA GLY A 59 12.98 -4.37 -8.72
C GLY A 59 11.71 -4.23 -9.56
N ARG A 60 11.04 -5.36 -9.85
CA ARG A 60 9.94 -5.44 -10.83
C ARG A 60 8.53 -5.26 -10.28
N TYR A 61 8.33 -5.28 -8.97
CA TYR A 61 7.05 -5.07 -8.27
C TYR A 61 7.15 -3.86 -7.38
N PHE A 62 6.08 -3.09 -7.29
CA PHE A 62 6.00 -2.13 -6.19
C PHE A 62 5.93 -2.89 -4.87
N SER A 63 4.96 -3.79 -4.70
CA SER A 63 4.92 -4.73 -3.58
C SER A 63 3.93 -5.88 -3.84
N ALA A 64 4.34 -7.09 -3.51
CA ALA A 64 3.49 -8.28 -3.53
C ALA A 64 2.61 -8.42 -2.26
N GLY A 65 2.58 -7.42 -1.38
CA GLY A 65 1.76 -7.42 -0.18
C GLY A 65 2.38 -8.18 1.00
N ALA A 66 1.59 -8.99 1.70
CA ALA A 66 2.07 -9.75 2.85
C ALA A 66 2.99 -10.90 2.44
N ASN A 67 4.07 -11.09 3.21
CA ASN A 67 4.97 -12.22 3.03
C ASN A 67 4.36 -13.47 3.69
N PHE A 68 3.71 -14.32 2.90
CA PHE A 68 3.10 -15.57 3.37
C PHE A 68 4.12 -16.64 3.80
N ALA A 69 5.38 -16.51 3.42
CA ALA A 69 6.47 -17.37 3.89
C ALA A 69 7.03 -16.95 5.26
N ASP A 70 6.44 -15.95 5.91
CA ASP A 70 6.84 -15.53 7.24
C ASP A 70 6.66 -16.69 8.24
N LYS A 71 7.76 -17.05 8.90
CA LYS A 71 7.78 -18.13 9.89
C LYS A 71 6.85 -17.88 11.08
N ALA A 72 6.61 -16.61 11.40
CA ALA A 72 5.65 -16.24 12.44
C ALA A 72 4.20 -16.62 12.08
N LEU A 73 3.87 -16.70 10.78
CA LEU A 73 2.57 -17.13 10.29
C LEU A 73 2.49 -18.65 10.07
N THR A 74 3.58 -19.28 9.64
CA THR A 74 3.56 -20.68 9.17
C THR A 74 4.01 -21.70 10.21
N LYS A 75 4.69 -21.29 11.29
CA LYS A 75 5.25 -22.17 12.31
C LYS A 75 4.75 -21.91 13.74
N ALA A 76 3.87 -20.92 13.93
CA ALA A 76 3.33 -20.64 15.25
C ALA A 76 2.28 -21.72 15.64
N ASP A 77 2.12 -21.93 16.95
CA ASP A 77 1.11 -22.82 17.51
C ASP A 77 -0.29 -22.40 16.99
N PRO A 78 -1.07 -23.33 16.44
CA PRO A 78 -2.44 -23.05 15.99
C PRO A 78 -3.30 -22.40 17.09
N ALA A 79 -3.14 -22.81 18.36
CA ALA A 79 -3.86 -22.22 19.49
C ALA A 79 -3.55 -20.73 19.67
N VAL A 80 -2.34 -20.30 19.33
CA VAL A 80 -1.94 -18.89 19.38
C VAL A 80 -2.42 -18.15 18.14
N ILE A 81 -2.16 -18.68 16.94
CA ILE A 81 -2.50 -18.00 15.67
C ILE A 81 -3.99 -17.75 15.54
N PHE A 82 -4.85 -18.67 15.99
CA PHE A 82 -6.31 -18.55 15.90
C PHE A 82 -6.94 -17.75 17.03
N SER A 83 -6.13 -17.18 17.92
CA SER A 83 -6.63 -16.40 19.05
C SER A 83 -7.06 -14.98 18.66
N HIS A 84 -7.97 -14.40 19.42
CA HIS A 84 -8.34 -13.00 19.38
C HIS A 84 -7.12 -12.07 19.55
N GLU A 85 -6.28 -12.43 20.52
CA GLU A 85 -5.11 -11.64 20.86
C GLU A 85 -4.17 -11.52 19.67
N TYR A 86 -3.90 -12.65 18.99
CA TYR A 86 -3.04 -12.64 17.80
C TYR A 86 -3.59 -11.77 16.67
N TRP A 87 -4.90 -11.86 16.39
CA TRP A 87 -5.55 -11.02 15.41
C TRP A 87 -5.43 -9.52 15.74
N LEU A 88 -5.75 -9.15 16.97
CA LEU A 88 -5.71 -7.76 17.40
C LEU A 88 -4.30 -7.19 17.35
N GLN A 89 -3.29 -7.95 17.81
CA GLN A 89 -1.91 -7.48 17.86
C GLN A 89 -1.23 -7.45 16.48
N ASN A 90 -1.44 -8.47 15.66
CA ASN A 90 -0.65 -8.68 14.44
C ASN A 90 -1.34 -8.23 13.15
N PHE A 91 -2.66 -8.06 13.17
CA PHE A 91 -3.43 -7.63 12.01
C PHE A 91 -4.22 -6.36 12.29
N ALA A 92 -5.19 -6.41 13.20
CA ALA A 92 -6.10 -5.29 13.39
C ALA A 92 -5.36 -4.03 13.86
N GLY A 93 -4.54 -4.13 14.93
CA GLY A 93 -3.79 -2.99 15.44
C GLY A 93 -2.84 -2.40 14.41
N ARG A 94 -2.07 -3.24 13.74
CA ARG A 94 -1.12 -2.83 12.70
C ARG A 94 -1.84 -2.18 11.50
N ASN A 95 -2.88 -2.82 10.98
CA ASN A 95 -3.57 -2.36 9.77
C ASN A 95 -4.34 -1.06 10.03
N VAL A 96 -5.01 -0.96 11.19
CA VAL A 96 -5.70 0.28 11.60
C VAL A 96 -4.71 1.41 11.79
N TYR A 97 -3.58 1.16 12.49
CA TYR A 97 -2.53 2.17 12.71
C TYR A 97 -1.92 2.65 11.38
N LEU A 98 -1.54 1.74 10.50
CA LEU A 98 -0.97 2.08 9.20
C LEU A 98 -1.97 2.86 8.32
N THR A 99 -3.25 2.46 8.36
CA THR A 99 -4.33 3.18 7.69
C THR A 99 -4.47 4.61 8.21
N ASP A 100 -4.44 4.77 9.53
CA ASP A 100 -4.54 6.07 10.18
C ASP A 100 -3.38 6.99 9.78
N LEU A 101 -2.15 6.47 9.81
CA LEU A 101 -0.97 7.22 9.36
C LEU A 101 -1.07 7.67 7.90
N CYS A 102 -1.50 6.80 6.99
CA CYS A 102 -1.67 7.17 5.59
C CYS A 102 -2.81 8.18 5.40
N HIS A 103 -3.93 8.01 6.14
CA HIS A 103 -5.09 8.87 6.03
C HIS A 103 -4.83 10.26 6.59
N ASN A 104 -4.15 10.35 7.73
CA ASN A 104 -3.88 11.58 8.46
C ASN A 104 -2.54 12.24 8.10
N HIS A 105 -1.77 11.65 7.18
CA HIS A 105 -0.50 12.21 6.72
C HIS A 105 -0.67 13.66 6.26
N LYS A 106 0.05 14.58 6.87
CA LYS A 106 -0.12 16.05 6.64
C LYS A 106 0.48 16.50 5.31
N LYS A 107 1.63 15.89 4.95
CA LYS A 107 2.38 16.22 3.74
C LYS A 107 1.78 15.54 2.50
N VAL A 108 2.13 16.01 1.32
CA VAL A 108 1.71 15.36 0.07
C VAL A 108 2.27 13.95 0.01
N LEU A 109 1.41 12.95 0.04
CA LEU A 109 1.79 11.54 -0.05
C LEU A 109 1.75 11.07 -1.50
N VAL A 110 2.87 10.61 -2.01
CA VAL A 110 3.05 10.23 -3.42
C VAL A 110 3.49 8.78 -3.53
N ALA A 111 2.97 8.06 -4.52
CA ALA A 111 3.48 6.74 -4.87
C ALA A 111 4.02 6.71 -6.30
N ALA A 112 5.22 6.13 -6.47
CA ALA A 112 5.84 5.83 -7.76
C ALA A 112 5.75 4.32 -8.03
N LEU A 113 4.81 3.92 -8.88
CA LEU A 113 4.52 2.52 -9.14
C LEU A 113 5.36 2.01 -10.32
N ASN A 114 6.36 1.21 -10.01
CA ASN A 114 7.24 0.55 -10.98
C ASN A 114 6.73 -0.83 -11.45
N GLY A 115 5.64 -1.33 -10.86
CA GLY A 115 5.06 -2.63 -11.17
C GLY A 115 3.82 -2.94 -10.33
N PRO A 116 3.41 -4.22 -10.28
CA PRO A 116 2.22 -4.66 -9.57
C PRO A 116 2.18 -4.27 -8.08
N VAL A 117 0.97 -3.96 -7.59
CA VAL A 117 0.65 -3.57 -6.22
C VAL A 117 -0.41 -4.50 -5.66
N ILE A 118 -0.08 -5.27 -4.62
CA ILE A 118 -0.94 -6.36 -4.15
C ILE A 118 -1.26 -6.25 -2.66
N GLY A 119 -2.48 -6.62 -2.29
CA GLY A 119 -2.93 -6.78 -0.90
C GLY A 119 -2.93 -5.47 -0.11
N LEU A 120 -2.38 -5.46 1.11
CA LEU A 120 -2.35 -4.26 1.95
C LEU A 120 -1.58 -3.09 1.30
N SER A 121 -0.60 -3.38 0.43
CA SER A 121 0.09 -2.33 -0.32
C SER A 121 -0.84 -1.61 -1.30
N SER A 122 -1.87 -2.28 -1.84
CA SER A 122 -2.89 -1.62 -2.66
C SER A 122 -3.74 -0.63 -1.85
N ALA A 123 -3.99 -0.92 -0.57
CA ALA A 123 -4.64 0.01 0.34
C ALA A 123 -3.77 1.26 0.57
N ILE A 124 -2.49 1.05 0.92
CA ILE A 124 -1.53 2.15 1.18
C ILE A 124 -1.45 3.09 -0.02
N VAL A 125 -1.25 2.55 -1.23
CA VAL A 125 -1.17 3.35 -2.46
C VAL A 125 -2.47 4.10 -2.76
N SER A 126 -3.61 3.52 -2.40
CA SER A 126 -4.92 4.16 -2.60
C SER A 126 -5.14 5.38 -1.71
N PHE A 127 -4.36 5.55 -0.65
CA PHE A 127 -4.33 6.78 0.17
C PHE A 127 -3.49 7.89 -0.42
N CYS A 128 -2.53 7.57 -1.30
CA CYS A 128 -1.62 8.57 -1.86
C CYS A 128 -2.39 9.66 -2.60
N ASP A 129 -2.02 10.92 -2.38
CA ASP A 129 -2.63 12.07 -3.04
C ASP A 129 -2.30 12.08 -4.53
N ILE A 130 -1.08 11.66 -4.86
CA ILE A 130 -0.54 11.61 -6.22
C ILE A 130 0.01 10.20 -6.48
N VAL A 131 -0.34 9.62 -7.61
CA VAL A 131 0.14 8.30 -8.04
C VAL A 131 0.74 8.40 -9.43
N TYR A 132 1.99 8.03 -9.55
CA TYR A 132 2.70 7.93 -10.83
C TYR A 132 2.93 6.47 -11.19
N ALA A 133 2.82 6.12 -12.45
CA ALA A 133 3.07 4.77 -12.95
C ALA A 133 4.15 4.78 -14.04
N ILE A 134 5.03 3.77 -13.99
CA ILE A 134 6.08 3.60 -14.99
C ILE A 134 5.50 3.29 -16.38
N ASP A 135 4.44 2.46 -16.42
CA ASP A 135 3.81 1.99 -17.65
C ASP A 135 2.47 1.31 -17.31
N GLU A 136 1.43 1.49 -18.13
CA GLU A 136 0.12 0.85 -17.95
C GLU A 136 0.19 -0.68 -18.10
N ASP A 137 1.07 -1.19 -18.94
CA ASP A 137 1.24 -2.63 -19.16
C ASP A 137 2.00 -3.31 -18.02
N LYS A 138 2.78 -2.55 -17.25
CA LYS A 138 3.60 -3.08 -16.15
C LYS A 138 2.90 -3.00 -14.78
N VAL A 139 1.95 -2.09 -14.61
CA VAL A 139 1.29 -1.84 -13.33
C VAL A 139 -0.11 -2.45 -13.32
N ASN A 140 -0.45 -3.15 -12.25
CA ASN A 140 -1.81 -3.52 -11.91
C ASN A 140 -2.03 -3.41 -10.41
N LEU A 141 -3.29 -3.32 -9.99
CA LEU A 141 -3.68 -3.30 -8.59
C LEU A 141 -4.52 -4.54 -8.30
N LEU A 142 -4.12 -5.30 -7.28
CA LEU A 142 -4.82 -6.51 -6.86
C LEU A 142 -5.12 -6.46 -5.37
N ALA A 143 -6.41 -6.55 -5.01
CA ALA A 143 -6.91 -6.66 -3.64
C ALA A 143 -7.49 -8.07 -3.41
N PRO A 144 -6.64 -9.10 -3.16
CA PRO A 144 -7.03 -10.51 -3.25
C PRO A 144 -7.67 -11.06 -1.98
N PHE A 145 -8.28 -10.23 -1.14
CA PHE A 145 -8.75 -10.61 0.19
C PHE A 145 -9.74 -11.77 0.15
N SER A 146 -10.75 -11.73 -0.72
CA SER A 146 -11.74 -12.80 -0.86
C SER A 146 -11.10 -14.13 -1.34
N ASN A 147 -10.03 -14.08 -2.15
CA ASN A 147 -9.27 -15.27 -2.53
C ASN A 147 -8.53 -15.90 -1.33
N LEU A 148 -8.18 -15.09 -0.35
CA LEU A 148 -7.48 -15.50 0.88
C LEU A 148 -8.45 -15.87 2.03
N GLY A 149 -9.77 -15.78 1.82
CA GLY A 149 -10.75 -15.99 2.89
C GLY A 149 -10.82 -14.83 3.88
N LEU A 150 -10.22 -13.69 3.54
CA LEU A 150 -10.27 -12.45 4.28
C LEU A 150 -11.36 -11.53 3.75
N VAL A 151 -11.74 -10.55 4.54
CA VAL A 151 -12.40 -9.33 4.04
C VAL A 151 -11.33 -8.30 3.65
N ALA A 152 -11.73 -7.24 2.98
CA ALA A 152 -10.83 -6.13 2.68
C ALA A 152 -10.23 -5.54 3.98
N GLU A 153 -9.01 -5.06 3.90
CA GLU A 153 -8.25 -4.49 5.01
C GLU A 153 -7.65 -3.14 4.60
N GLY A 154 -7.27 -2.33 5.60
CA GLY A 154 -6.61 -1.04 5.36
C GLY A 154 -7.52 0.01 4.74
N ALA A 155 -8.81 0.00 5.08
CA ALA A 155 -9.87 0.84 4.52
C ALA A 155 -10.00 0.71 2.98
N THR A 156 -9.57 -0.42 2.41
CA THR A 156 -9.60 -0.66 0.96
C THR A 156 -11.02 -0.58 0.39
N LEU A 157 -12.05 -0.96 1.18
CA LEU A 157 -13.46 -0.81 0.80
C LEU A 157 -13.81 0.64 0.45
N ALA A 158 -13.33 1.58 1.25
CA ALA A 158 -13.61 3.00 1.06
C ALA A 158 -12.68 3.63 0.02
N THR A 159 -11.36 3.35 0.09
CA THR A 159 -10.39 3.99 -0.81
C THR A 159 -10.56 3.57 -2.26
N LEU A 160 -10.78 2.29 -2.54
CA LEU A 160 -11.04 1.86 -3.91
C LEU A 160 -12.38 2.38 -4.43
N PHE A 161 -13.43 2.40 -3.58
CA PHE A 161 -14.71 3.00 -3.97
C PHE A 161 -14.55 4.47 -4.38
N LEU A 162 -13.81 5.25 -3.59
CA LEU A 162 -13.57 6.67 -3.90
C LEU A 162 -12.78 6.89 -5.19
N ARG A 163 -11.85 5.98 -5.50
CA ARG A 163 -10.93 6.15 -6.65
C ARG A 163 -11.41 5.46 -7.93
N LEU A 164 -12.17 4.37 -7.83
CA LEU A 164 -12.56 3.54 -8.99
C LEU A 164 -14.09 3.51 -9.22
N GLY A 165 -14.86 4.06 -8.28
CA GLY A 165 -16.31 3.95 -8.28
C GLY A 165 -16.81 2.56 -7.89
N TRP A 166 -18.14 2.41 -7.71
CA TRP A 166 -18.76 1.20 -7.18
C TRP A 166 -18.46 -0.05 -8.02
N SER A 167 -18.75 0.01 -9.32
CA SER A 167 -18.70 -1.16 -10.18
C SER A 167 -17.32 -1.79 -10.28
N LYS A 168 -16.27 -0.96 -10.47
CA LYS A 168 -14.90 -1.47 -10.59
C LYS A 168 -14.38 -1.94 -9.23
N SER A 169 -14.71 -1.26 -8.14
CA SER A 169 -14.35 -1.70 -6.79
C SER A 169 -15.03 -3.01 -6.41
N ALA A 170 -16.30 -3.19 -6.75
CA ALA A 170 -17.03 -4.44 -6.52
C ALA A 170 -16.37 -5.60 -7.31
N GLU A 171 -16.02 -5.40 -8.58
CA GLU A 171 -15.31 -6.40 -9.36
C GLU A 171 -13.96 -6.78 -8.73
N ALA A 172 -13.16 -5.79 -8.34
CA ALA A 172 -11.85 -5.98 -7.74
C ALA A 172 -11.92 -6.71 -6.39
N LEU A 173 -12.84 -6.32 -5.52
CA LEU A 173 -12.90 -6.80 -4.13
C LEU A 173 -13.68 -8.11 -3.99
N LEU A 174 -14.83 -8.26 -4.66
CA LEU A 174 -15.69 -9.43 -4.51
C LEU A 174 -15.15 -10.62 -5.30
N PHE A 175 -14.56 -10.38 -6.47
CA PHE A 175 -14.01 -11.44 -7.31
C PHE A 175 -12.49 -11.58 -7.23
N ALA A 176 -11.82 -10.77 -6.40
CA ALA A 176 -10.36 -10.69 -6.33
C ALA A 176 -9.72 -10.52 -7.71
N LYS A 177 -10.34 -9.69 -8.56
CA LYS A 177 -9.90 -9.48 -9.94
C LYS A 177 -8.87 -8.35 -9.99
N PRO A 178 -7.75 -8.52 -10.69
CA PRO A 178 -6.80 -7.44 -10.89
C PRO A 178 -7.45 -6.29 -11.66
N VAL A 179 -7.15 -5.06 -11.26
CA VAL A 179 -7.45 -3.85 -12.04
C VAL A 179 -6.21 -3.55 -12.87
N SER A 180 -6.35 -3.61 -14.18
CA SER A 180 -5.24 -3.33 -15.11
C SER A 180 -4.77 -1.89 -15.02
N GLY A 181 -3.50 -1.62 -15.40
CA GLY A 181 -2.99 -0.25 -15.46
C GLY A 181 -3.78 0.63 -16.43
N HIS A 182 -4.26 0.07 -17.54
CA HIS A 182 -5.15 0.77 -18.47
C HIS A 182 -6.47 1.20 -17.81
N ASP A 183 -7.10 0.32 -17.03
CA ASP A 183 -8.31 0.68 -16.29
C ASP A 183 -7.99 1.70 -15.20
N LEU A 184 -6.88 1.54 -14.47
CA LEU A 184 -6.44 2.50 -13.44
C LEU A 184 -6.21 3.90 -14.05
N ASN A 185 -5.56 3.99 -15.20
CA ASN A 185 -5.36 5.25 -15.90
C ASN A 185 -6.68 5.85 -16.38
N ARG A 186 -7.51 5.07 -17.07
CA ARG A 186 -8.81 5.50 -17.58
C ARG A 186 -9.75 6.02 -16.46
N LEU A 187 -9.66 5.45 -15.27
CA LEU A 187 -10.45 5.84 -14.09
C LEU A 187 -9.83 7.00 -13.29
N GLY A 188 -8.68 7.51 -13.70
CA GLY A 188 -8.01 8.63 -13.04
C GLY A 188 -7.30 8.24 -11.73
N PHE A 189 -6.92 6.97 -11.58
CA PHE A 189 -6.11 6.52 -10.43
C PHE A 189 -4.68 7.04 -10.54
N PHE A 190 -4.12 7.12 -11.75
CA PHE A 190 -2.82 7.70 -12.02
C PHE A 190 -2.92 9.19 -12.35
N ASN A 191 -2.05 9.99 -11.77
CA ASN A 191 -1.87 11.40 -12.14
C ASN A 191 -0.96 11.55 -13.36
N LYS A 192 -0.06 10.58 -13.58
CA LYS A 192 0.81 10.53 -14.76
C LYS A 192 1.30 9.11 -14.99
N VAL A 193 1.38 8.72 -16.25
CA VAL A 193 2.04 7.51 -16.72
C VAL A 193 3.24 7.91 -17.57
N TYR A 194 4.40 7.29 -17.32
CA TYR A 194 5.67 7.61 -17.99
C TYR A 194 5.88 6.70 -19.21
N THR A 195 4.90 6.69 -20.12
CA THR A 195 4.94 5.92 -21.37
C THR A 195 5.98 6.45 -22.36
N GLY A 196 6.35 5.62 -23.34
CA GLY A 196 7.20 6.00 -24.47
C GLY A 196 8.70 5.88 -24.25
N LYS A 197 9.16 5.58 -23.02
CA LYS A 197 10.54 5.18 -22.73
C LYS A 197 10.50 3.88 -21.94
N ASN A 198 11.36 2.95 -22.28
CA ASN A 198 11.49 1.71 -21.53
C ASN A 198 12.42 1.93 -20.32
N TYR A 199 11.92 2.67 -19.33
CA TYR A 199 12.65 2.95 -18.10
C TYR A 199 12.96 1.66 -17.33
N SER A 200 14.18 1.58 -16.78
CA SER A 200 14.44 0.73 -15.60
C SER A 200 13.72 1.31 -14.37
N THR A 201 13.60 0.53 -13.32
CA THR A 201 12.98 1.02 -12.06
C THR A 201 13.77 2.19 -11.48
N GLU A 202 15.11 2.13 -11.52
CA GLU A 202 16.00 3.15 -11.02
C GLU A 202 15.87 4.47 -11.81
N GLU A 203 15.82 4.37 -13.13
CA GLU A 203 15.62 5.53 -14.01
C GLU A 203 14.24 6.16 -13.78
N PHE A 204 13.20 5.33 -13.64
CA PHE A 204 11.84 5.79 -13.33
C PHE A 204 11.78 6.52 -11.98
N ASN A 205 12.34 5.93 -10.93
CA ASN A 205 12.39 6.56 -9.60
C ASN A 205 13.10 7.91 -9.64
N LYS A 206 14.20 7.99 -10.38
CA LYS A 206 14.95 9.25 -10.57
C LYS A 206 14.11 10.31 -11.28
N VAL A 207 13.49 9.96 -12.41
CA VAL A 207 12.66 10.90 -13.19
C VAL A 207 11.44 11.34 -12.42
N VAL A 208 10.80 10.45 -11.65
CA VAL A 208 9.68 10.81 -10.76
C VAL A 208 10.13 11.80 -9.69
N PHE A 209 11.28 11.55 -9.06
CA PHE A 209 11.82 12.46 -8.04
C PHE A 209 12.09 13.86 -8.60
N GLU A 210 12.74 13.95 -9.77
CA GLU A 210 13.05 15.21 -10.45
C GLU A 210 11.75 15.96 -10.85
N ASP A 211 10.79 15.28 -11.46
CA ASP A 211 9.49 15.85 -11.85
C ASP A 211 8.70 16.33 -10.63
N LEU A 212 8.73 15.58 -9.53
CA LEU A 212 8.05 15.92 -8.29
C LEU A 212 8.67 17.16 -7.62
N THR A 213 10.00 17.21 -7.53
CA THR A 213 10.73 18.34 -6.93
C THR A 213 10.38 19.64 -7.65
N GLY A 214 10.40 19.65 -8.99
CA GLY A 214 10.07 20.83 -9.78
C GLY A 214 8.62 21.33 -9.58
N LYS A 215 7.68 20.44 -9.21
CA LYS A 215 6.28 20.82 -8.99
C LYS A 215 6.05 21.65 -7.72
N PHE A 216 6.97 21.60 -6.77
CA PHE A 216 6.86 22.40 -5.53
C PHE A 216 7.58 23.75 -5.60
N GLU A 217 8.28 24.05 -6.70
CA GLU A 217 8.97 25.33 -6.87
C GLU A 217 7.97 26.50 -6.88
N GLY A 218 8.23 27.49 -6.06
CA GLY A 218 7.40 28.70 -5.95
C GLY A 218 6.05 28.50 -5.27
N LEU A 219 5.68 27.30 -4.83
CA LEU A 219 4.46 27.07 -4.09
C LEU A 219 4.63 27.42 -2.59
N TYR A 220 3.56 27.97 -2.00
CA TYR A 220 3.49 28.28 -0.57
C TYR A 220 3.03 27.07 0.22
N GLU A 221 3.94 26.47 0.95
CA GLU A 221 3.76 25.20 1.66
C GLU A 221 2.56 25.16 2.62
N PRO A 222 2.31 26.18 3.49
CA PRO A 222 1.15 26.15 4.37
C PRO A 222 -0.18 26.05 3.60
N SER A 223 -0.27 26.63 2.39
CA SER A 223 -1.47 26.50 1.54
C SER A 223 -1.64 25.09 0.98
N ILE A 224 -0.53 24.38 0.66
CA ILE A 224 -0.57 22.98 0.25
C ILE A 224 -1.19 22.11 1.36
N PHE A 225 -0.66 22.25 2.58
CA PHE A 225 -1.14 21.47 3.73
C PHE A 225 -2.59 21.78 4.09
N ALA A 226 -2.96 23.05 4.13
CA ALA A 226 -4.34 23.47 4.39
C ALA A 226 -5.31 22.91 3.33
N SER A 227 -4.94 22.99 2.05
CA SER A 227 -5.75 22.45 0.95
C SER A 227 -5.89 20.93 1.06
N LYS A 228 -4.82 20.21 1.40
CA LYS A 228 -4.88 18.77 1.64
C LYS A 228 -5.82 18.41 2.78
N GLN A 229 -5.79 19.15 3.90
CA GLN A 229 -6.70 18.91 5.04
C GLN A 229 -8.17 19.12 4.64
N LEU A 230 -8.48 20.13 3.85
CA LEU A 230 -9.83 20.36 3.32
C LEU A 230 -10.27 19.24 2.36
N LEU A 231 -9.39 18.79 1.47
CA LEU A 231 -9.67 17.65 0.58
C LEU A 231 -9.92 16.37 1.39
N LYS A 232 -9.09 16.12 2.41
CA LYS A 232 -9.20 14.95 3.29
C LYS A 232 -10.55 14.87 3.99
N ALA A 233 -11.08 15.98 4.45
CA ALA A 233 -12.36 16.04 5.16
C ALA A 233 -13.52 15.41 4.37
N ASN A 234 -13.46 15.43 3.03
CA ASN A 234 -14.47 14.80 2.18
C ASN A 234 -14.48 13.26 2.25
N ARG A 235 -13.41 12.65 2.73
CA ARG A 235 -13.28 11.17 2.83
C ARG A 235 -13.31 10.65 4.27
N ASP A 236 -13.22 11.52 5.29
CA ASP A 236 -13.07 11.14 6.71
C ASP A 236 -14.14 10.16 7.19
N LEU A 237 -15.41 10.44 6.94
CA LEU A 237 -16.51 9.58 7.39
C LEU A 237 -16.45 8.17 6.80
N LEU A 238 -16.05 8.05 5.53
CA LEU A 238 -15.97 6.76 4.85
C LEU A 238 -14.76 5.96 5.36
N ILE A 239 -13.60 6.58 5.47
CA ILE A 239 -12.35 5.93 5.86
C ILE A 239 -12.41 5.46 7.32
N ASN A 240 -12.79 6.33 8.25
CA ASN A 240 -12.82 6.02 9.67
C ASN A 240 -13.81 4.88 9.98
N SER A 241 -14.98 4.89 9.33
CA SER A 241 -15.97 3.82 9.46
C SER A 241 -15.48 2.50 8.84
N ALA A 242 -14.84 2.55 7.66
CA ALA A 242 -14.37 1.36 6.95
C ALA A 242 -13.28 0.63 7.74
N SER A 243 -12.24 1.32 8.17
CA SER A 243 -11.11 0.73 8.88
C SER A 243 -11.53 -0.05 10.13
N ALA A 244 -12.40 0.53 10.96
CA ALA A 244 -12.91 -0.14 12.15
C ALA A 244 -13.77 -1.37 11.82
N ARG A 245 -14.66 -1.26 10.82
CA ARG A 245 -15.56 -2.37 10.42
C ARG A 245 -14.78 -3.52 9.79
N GLU A 246 -13.81 -3.25 8.95
CA GLU A 246 -12.94 -4.26 8.34
C GLU A 246 -12.21 -5.07 9.41
N ALA A 247 -11.67 -4.42 10.45
CA ALA A 247 -10.97 -5.08 11.55
C ALA A 247 -11.91 -6.04 12.32
N ILE A 248 -13.16 -5.61 12.60
CA ILE A 248 -14.14 -6.42 13.32
C ILE A 248 -14.63 -7.61 12.48
N VAL A 249 -15.00 -7.36 11.22
CA VAL A 249 -15.48 -8.44 10.33
C VAL A 249 -14.37 -9.40 9.95
N GLY A 250 -13.15 -8.90 9.75
CA GLY A 250 -11.96 -9.70 9.48
C GLY A 250 -11.64 -10.68 10.62
N PHE A 251 -11.88 -10.25 11.86
CA PHE A 251 -11.73 -11.11 13.03
C PHE A 251 -12.56 -12.40 12.93
N ASN A 252 -13.85 -12.31 12.56
CA ASN A 252 -14.70 -13.48 12.41
C ASN A 252 -14.19 -14.46 11.36
N ARG A 253 -13.58 -13.96 10.27
CA ARG A 253 -12.93 -14.82 9.26
C ARG A 253 -11.65 -15.46 9.78
N TRP A 254 -10.91 -14.74 10.63
CA TRP A 254 -9.66 -15.22 11.19
C TRP A 254 -9.86 -16.41 12.13
N ILE A 255 -10.82 -16.32 13.05
CA ILE A 255 -11.11 -17.42 14.00
C ILE A 255 -11.66 -18.69 13.36
N GLU A 256 -12.19 -18.60 12.14
CA GLU A 256 -12.63 -19.76 11.36
C GLU A 256 -11.44 -20.61 10.82
N GLY A 257 -10.20 -20.06 10.87
CA GLY A 257 -9.00 -20.73 10.41
C GLY A 257 -8.84 -20.80 8.89
N ILE A 258 -9.78 -20.28 8.11
CA ILE A 258 -9.76 -20.31 6.63
C ILE A 258 -8.60 -19.49 6.05
N PRO A 259 -8.33 -18.25 6.50
CA PRO A 259 -7.20 -17.47 5.99
C PRO A 259 -5.86 -18.17 6.20
N GLN A 260 -5.66 -18.78 7.37
CA GLN A 260 -4.42 -19.47 7.71
C GLN A 260 -4.16 -20.67 6.79
N GLY A 261 -5.20 -21.48 6.51
CA GLY A 261 -5.11 -22.57 5.54
C GLY A 261 -4.74 -22.06 4.15
N ARG A 262 -5.36 -20.98 3.70
CA ARG A 262 -5.08 -20.37 2.39
C ARG A 262 -3.69 -19.73 2.31
N PHE A 263 -3.15 -19.21 3.41
CA PHE A 263 -1.77 -18.72 3.47
C PHE A 263 -0.76 -19.87 3.31
N VAL A 264 -1.03 -21.04 3.90
CA VAL A 264 -0.21 -22.24 3.70
C VAL A 264 -0.26 -22.68 2.24
N GLU A 265 -1.45 -22.74 1.63
CA GLU A 265 -1.61 -23.08 0.20
C GLU A 265 -0.89 -22.07 -0.72
N MET A 266 -0.87 -20.77 -0.38
CA MET A 266 -0.10 -19.76 -1.11
C MET A 266 1.40 -19.97 -0.96
N ALA A 267 1.87 -20.23 0.26
CA ALA A 267 3.29 -20.46 0.54
C ALA A 267 3.81 -21.74 -0.15
N SER A 268 3.01 -22.80 -0.22
CA SER A 268 3.30 -24.06 -0.93
C SER A 268 3.10 -23.97 -2.46
N LYS A 269 2.56 -22.86 -2.97
CA LYS A 269 2.20 -22.62 -4.38
C LYS A 269 1.05 -23.50 -4.91
N GLU A 270 0.33 -24.19 -4.03
CA GLU A 270 -0.90 -24.92 -4.37
C GLU A 270 -2.04 -23.96 -4.77
N ARG A 271 -2.05 -22.78 -4.18
CA ARG A 271 -2.95 -21.67 -4.53
C ARG A 271 -2.19 -20.54 -5.20
N LYS A 272 -2.85 -19.87 -6.13
CA LYS A 272 -2.34 -18.64 -6.79
C LYS A 272 -3.42 -17.58 -6.78
N HIS A 273 -3.01 -16.33 -6.86
CA HIS A 273 -3.94 -15.26 -7.21
C HIS A 273 -4.44 -15.43 -8.64
N LYS A 274 -5.68 -15.04 -8.88
CA LYS A 274 -6.23 -14.94 -10.25
C LYS A 274 -5.63 -13.68 -10.88
N MET A 275 -4.53 -13.85 -11.60
CA MET A 275 -3.85 -12.76 -12.34
C MET A 275 -4.38 -12.69 -13.75
#